data_53956b4ab2e3d89681e33fe822ccc203
#
_entry.id   53956b4ab2e3d89681e33fe822ccc203
#
_cell.length_a   1.000
_cell.length_b   1.000
_cell.length_c   1.000
_cell.angle_alpha   90.00
_cell.angle_beta   90.00
_cell.angle_gamma   90.00
#
_symmetry.space_group_name_H-M   'P 1'
#
loop_
_entity.id
_entity.type
_entity.pdbx_description
1 polymer ?
#
loop_
_entity_poly.entity_id
_entity_poly.type
_entity_poly.pdbx_seq_one_letter_code
_entity_poly.pdbx_strand_id
1 'polypeptide(L)'
;MLTSTWDSDYSKAIVAGIIDRIGDDDIKLHIFNAYDDMEYEFYRKAREIYSLSDPSNFDGLLLALPTVAAVDYISSITERFHEYNKPIVGIDTHAENAIFCGLDNYRSMYQLVDHMITIHDCRNLNYLGGPEDHKENMERFSAFCDCLKDHGLRIQNKRVLHKRYRRNNGIDAYNEWKELGVNMADA
;
A
#
# COMPACT_ATOMS: atom_id res chain seq x y z
N MET A 1 -14.48 -2.07 9.98
CA MET A 1 -13.33 -1.91 9.08
C MET A 1 -13.81 -1.71 7.66
N LEU A 2 -13.24 -0.76 6.95
CA LEU A 2 -13.49 -0.54 5.52
C LEU A 2 -12.29 -1.03 4.72
N THR A 3 -12.53 -1.84 3.70
CA THR A 3 -11.49 -2.41 2.82
C THR A 3 -11.99 -2.55 1.39
N SER A 4 -11.10 -2.58 0.41
CA SER A 4 -11.45 -2.67 -1.01
C SER A 4 -11.05 -3.99 -1.69
N THR A 5 -10.31 -4.86 -1.03
CA THR A 5 -9.75 -6.08 -1.64
C THR A 5 -9.69 -7.22 -0.63
N TRP A 6 -10.88 -7.62 -0.14
CA TRP A 6 -10.99 -8.68 0.88
C TRP A 6 -10.31 -9.99 0.50
N ASP A 7 -10.30 -10.35 -0.76
CA ASP A 7 -9.77 -11.61 -1.29
C ASP A 7 -8.24 -11.61 -1.46
N SER A 8 -7.57 -10.45 -1.32
CA SER A 8 -6.12 -10.38 -1.35
C SER A 8 -5.50 -11.03 -0.10
N ASP A 9 -4.35 -11.66 -0.27
CA ASP A 9 -3.59 -12.23 0.85
C ASP A 9 -3.20 -11.17 1.87
N TYR A 10 -2.95 -9.93 1.41
CA TYR A 10 -2.67 -8.78 2.26
C TYR A 10 -3.85 -8.43 3.19
N SER A 11 -5.06 -8.26 2.64
CA SER A 11 -6.24 -7.94 3.44
C SER A 11 -6.60 -9.05 4.41
N LYS A 12 -6.45 -10.31 3.99
CA LYS A 12 -6.66 -11.49 4.86
C LYS A 12 -5.69 -11.50 6.03
N ALA A 13 -4.41 -11.18 5.79
CA ALA A 13 -3.39 -11.13 6.83
C ALA A 13 -3.68 -10.01 7.85
N ILE A 14 -4.11 -8.83 7.40
CA ILE A 14 -4.52 -7.73 8.28
C ILE A 14 -5.67 -8.17 9.18
N VAL A 15 -6.72 -8.74 8.59
CA VAL A 15 -7.89 -9.17 9.36
C VAL A 15 -7.55 -10.31 10.33
N ALA A 16 -6.72 -11.26 9.91
CA ALA A 16 -6.25 -12.32 10.78
C ALA A 16 -5.50 -11.76 12.00
N GLY A 17 -4.61 -10.78 11.80
CA GLY A 17 -3.89 -10.11 12.89
C GLY A 17 -4.82 -9.32 13.82
N ILE A 18 -5.86 -8.67 13.28
CA ILE A 18 -6.87 -7.99 14.09
C ILE A 18 -7.65 -9.00 14.94
N ILE A 19 -8.11 -10.10 14.34
CA ILE A 19 -8.86 -11.16 15.04
C ILE A 19 -8.00 -11.80 16.13
N ASP A 20 -6.74 -12.10 15.82
CA ASP A 20 -5.80 -12.67 16.80
C ASP A 20 -5.60 -11.72 18.01
N ARG A 21 -5.50 -10.41 17.74
CA ARG A 21 -5.36 -9.41 18.81
C ARG A 21 -6.63 -9.20 19.64
N ILE A 22 -7.80 -9.28 19.02
CA ILE A 22 -9.09 -9.21 19.72
C ILE A 22 -9.23 -10.40 20.68
N GLY A 23 -8.85 -11.61 20.25
CA GLY A 23 -8.94 -12.82 21.07
C GLY A 23 -10.35 -13.04 21.61
N ASP A 24 -10.44 -13.18 22.94
CA ASP A 24 -11.70 -13.40 23.67
C ASP A 24 -12.34 -12.10 24.18
N ASP A 25 -11.81 -10.92 23.81
CA ASP A 25 -12.39 -9.64 24.18
C ASP A 25 -13.80 -9.50 23.55
N ASP A 26 -14.72 -8.80 24.24
CA ASP A 26 -16.07 -8.53 23.71
C ASP A 26 -16.05 -7.43 22.65
N ILE A 27 -15.29 -7.69 21.57
CA ILE A 27 -15.15 -6.80 20.43
C ILE A 27 -15.71 -7.48 19.19
N LYS A 28 -16.52 -6.76 18.41
CA LYS A 28 -17.09 -7.24 17.15
C LYS A 28 -16.47 -6.46 15.99
N LEU A 29 -15.81 -7.18 15.09
CA LEU A 29 -15.27 -6.61 13.87
C LEU A 29 -16.29 -6.74 12.73
N HIS A 30 -16.83 -5.59 12.30
CA HIS A 30 -17.66 -5.52 11.09
C HIS A 30 -16.80 -5.08 9.92
N ILE A 31 -16.88 -5.79 8.79
CA ILE A 31 -16.08 -5.52 7.60
C ILE A 31 -16.99 -5.13 6.45
N PHE A 32 -16.77 -3.95 5.91
CA PHE A 32 -17.42 -3.44 4.70
C PHE A 32 -16.38 -3.49 3.57
N ASN A 33 -16.62 -4.33 2.59
CA ASN A 33 -15.71 -4.53 1.47
C ASN A 33 -16.35 -4.08 0.16
N ALA A 34 -15.75 -3.07 -0.45
CA ALA A 34 -16.14 -2.64 -1.78
C ALA A 34 -15.11 -3.13 -2.80
N TYR A 35 -15.30 -4.23 -3.45
CA TYR A 35 -14.41 -4.67 -4.52
C TYR A 35 -14.11 -3.51 -5.48
N ASP A 36 -12.98 -2.81 -5.26
CA ASP A 36 -12.61 -1.61 -5.99
C ASP A 36 -11.51 -1.95 -7.01
N ASP A 37 -11.91 -2.28 -8.22
CA ASP A 37 -11.01 -2.25 -9.36
C ASP A 37 -11.26 -0.92 -10.10
N MET A 38 -10.30 -0.01 -9.98
CA MET A 38 -10.40 1.37 -10.49
C MET A 38 -10.70 1.50 -11.98
N GLU A 39 -10.62 0.44 -12.75
CA GLU A 39 -10.81 0.48 -14.21
C GLU A 39 -12.28 0.52 -14.64
N TYR A 40 -13.21 0.11 -13.76
CA TYR A 40 -14.61 -0.01 -14.13
C TYR A 40 -15.53 0.85 -13.27
N GLU A 41 -16.36 1.66 -13.90
CA GLU A 41 -17.37 2.50 -13.21
C GLU A 41 -18.30 1.68 -12.30
N PHE A 42 -18.55 0.41 -12.64
CA PHE A 42 -19.32 -0.51 -11.82
C PHE A 42 -18.74 -0.65 -10.40
N TYR A 43 -17.42 -0.74 -10.27
CA TYR A 43 -16.77 -0.87 -8.97
C TYR A 43 -16.80 0.42 -8.16
N ARG A 44 -16.91 1.59 -8.81
CA ARG A 44 -17.09 2.86 -8.08
C ARG A 44 -18.40 2.85 -7.30
N LYS A 45 -19.47 2.26 -7.84
CA LYS A 45 -20.76 2.10 -7.15
C LYS A 45 -20.69 1.12 -5.98
N ALA A 46 -19.79 0.14 -6.03
CA ALA A 46 -19.60 -0.79 -4.91
C ALA A 46 -19.14 -0.09 -3.61
N ARG A 47 -18.56 1.11 -3.71
CA ARG A 47 -18.18 1.93 -2.55
C ARG A 47 -19.37 2.42 -1.74
N GLU A 48 -20.58 2.41 -2.31
CA GLU A 48 -21.80 2.76 -1.58
C GLU A 48 -22.01 1.88 -0.33
N ILE A 49 -21.41 0.68 -0.29
CA ILE A 49 -21.43 -0.19 0.89
C ILE A 49 -20.84 0.50 2.12
N TYR A 50 -19.89 1.42 1.93
CA TYR A 50 -19.28 2.15 3.05
C TYR A 50 -20.27 3.11 3.72
N SER A 51 -21.36 3.52 3.04
CA SER A 51 -22.42 4.33 3.63
C SER A 51 -23.18 3.60 4.75
N LEU A 52 -23.14 2.25 4.73
CA LEU A 52 -23.74 1.42 5.76
C LEU A 52 -22.96 1.46 7.09
N SER A 53 -21.74 2.01 7.09
CA SER A 53 -20.97 2.23 8.30
C SER A 53 -21.46 3.49 9.04
N ASP A 54 -22.65 3.42 9.62
CA ASP A 54 -23.20 4.50 10.42
C ASP A 54 -22.42 4.65 11.75
N PRO A 55 -21.76 5.81 12.00
CA PRO A 55 -20.93 6.00 13.18
C PRO A 55 -21.67 5.82 14.51
N SER A 56 -23.01 5.96 14.52
CA SER A 56 -23.82 5.77 15.73
C SER A 56 -23.81 4.32 16.22
N ASN A 57 -23.51 3.36 15.34
CA ASN A 57 -23.53 1.93 15.62
C ASN A 57 -22.13 1.34 15.90
N PHE A 58 -21.07 2.16 15.88
CA PHE A 58 -19.69 1.69 16.02
C PHE A 58 -18.91 2.53 17.02
N ASP A 59 -17.96 1.89 17.70
CA ASP A 59 -17.08 2.54 18.66
C ASP A 59 -15.83 3.15 18.02
N GLY A 60 -15.50 2.76 16.80
CA GLY A 60 -14.37 3.27 16.04
C GLY A 60 -14.33 2.75 14.62
N LEU A 61 -13.38 3.26 13.84
CA LEU A 61 -13.21 2.96 12.43
C LEU A 61 -11.78 2.49 12.13
N LEU A 62 -11.65 1.38 11.42
CA LEU A 62 -10.41 0.95 10.78
C LEU A 62 -10.53 1.17 9.28
N LEU A 63 -9.59 1.92 8.71
CA LEU A 63 -9.50 2.17 7.27
C LEU A 63 -8.33 1.37 6.70
N ALA A 64 -8.60 0.47 5.76
CA ALA A 64 -7.60 -0.26 4.99
C ALA A 64 -7.92 -0.12 3.49
N LEU A 65 -7.85 1.11 3.00
CA LEU A 65 -8.23 1.51 1.64
C LEU A 65 -7.00 2.02 0.88
N PRO A 66 -6.84 1.70 -0.41
CA PRO A 66 -5.77 2.29 -1.22
C PRO A 66 -5.98 3.80 -1.32
N THR A 67 -4.97 4.55 -0.93
CA THR A 67 -5.04 6.01 -0.74
C THR A 67 -5.33 6.77 -2.05
N VAL A 68 -4.87 6.28 -3.19
CA VAL A 68 -4.91 7.03 -4.47
C VAL A 68 -6.30 7.09 -5.09
N ALA A 69 -7.15 6.11 -4.83
CA ALA A 69 -8.42 5.96 -5.54
C ALA A 69 -9.64 6.53 -4.82
N ALA A 70 -9.49 6.92 -3.57
CA ALA A 70 -10.63 7.13 -2.70
C ALA A 70 -10.51 8.38 -1.81
N VAL A 71 -9.66 9.36 -2.14
CA VAL A 71 -9.39 10.53 -1.28
C VAL A 71 -10.69 11.23 -0.88
N ASP A 72 -11.55 11.57 -1.83
CA ASP A 72 -12.82 12.26 -1.53
C ASP A 72 -13.75 11.39 -0.67
N TYR A 73 -13.73 10.08 -0.88
CA TYR A 73 -14.56 9.14 -0.13
C TYR A 73 -14.04 8.95 1.29
N ILE A 74 -12.72 8.85 1.44
CA ILE A 74 -12.06 8.73 2.74
C ILE A 74 -12.37 9.96 3.60
N SER A 75 -12.23 11.16 3.04
CA SER A 75 -12.55 12.42 3.73
C SER A 75 -14.00 12.45 4.23
N SER A 76 -14.95 12.15 3.35
CA SER A 76 -16.37 12.13 3.72
C SER A 76 -16.70 11.13 4.82
N ILE A 77 -16.07 9.94 4.83
CA ILE A 77 -16.30 8.95 5.86
C ILE A 77 -15.66 9.37 7.19
N THR A 78 -14.42 9.88 7.14
CA THR A 78 -13.71 10.31 8.34
C THR A 78 -14.41 11.48 9.01
N GLU A 79 -14.91 12.46 8.24
CA GLU A 79 -15.70 13.57 8.77
C GLU A 79 -16.93 13.07 9.56
N ARG A 80 -17.68 12.12 8.99
CA ARG A 80 -18.83 11.52 9.68
C ARG A 80 -18.46 10.86 11.01
N PHE A 81 -17.35 10.13 11.08
CA PHE A 81 -16.89 9.50 12.32
C PHE A 81 -16.38 10.54 13.33
N HIS A 82 -15.74 11.61 12.88
CA HIS A 82 -15.32 12.72 13.74
C HIS A 82 -16.48 13.48 14.34
N GLU A 83 -17.57 13.73 13.62
CA GLU A 83 -18.79 14.34 14.13
C GLU A 83 -19.36 13.58 15.35
N TYR A 84 -19.17 12.26 15.38
CA TYR A 84 -19.56 11.39 16.48
C TYR A 84 -18.44 11.16 17.52
N ASN A 85 -17.31 11.89 17.42
CA ASN A 85 -16.14 11.71 18.27
C ASN A 85 -15.62 10.27 18.31
N LYS A 86 -15.67 9.55 17.21
CA LYS A 86 -15.19 8.16 17.11
C LYS A 86 -13.74 8.11 16.68
N PRO A 87 -12.88 7.27 17.32
CA PRO A 87 -11.50 7.10 16.92
C PRO A 87 -11.40 6.44 15.55
N ILE A 88 -10.39 6.88 14.79
CA ILE A 88 -10.10 6.35 13.45
C ILE A 88 -8.65 5.90 13.38
N VAL A 89 -8.41 4.70 12.85
CA VAL A 89 -7.08 4.17 12.56
C VAL A 89 -7.00 3.84 11.07
N GLY A 90 -6.05 4.44 10.38
CA GLY A 90 -5.71 4.10 9.01
C GLY A 90 -4.59 3.04 8.97
N ILE A 91 -4.85 1.91 8.36
CA ILE A 91 -3.87 0.84 8.12
C ILE A 91 -3.34 1.03 6.70
N ASP A 92 -2.08 1.43 6.57
CA ASP A 92 -1.46 1.89 5.32
C ASP A 92 -2.33 2.91 4.56
N THR A 93 -3.23 3.57 5.27
CA THR A 93 -4.18 4.56 4.74
C THR A 93 -3.98 5.86 5.50
N HIS A 94 -3.62 6.92 4.80
CA HIS A 94 -3.55 8.25 5.39
C HIS A 94 -4.92 8.92 5.35
N ALA A 95 -5.38 9.40 6.49
CA ALA A 95 -6.60 10.17 6.63
C ALA A 95 -6.39 11.29 7.65
N GLU A 96 -7.08 12.40 7.45
CA GLU A 96 -6.99 13.55 8.37
C GLU A 96 -7.49 13.17 9.76
N ASN A 97 -6.77 13.60 10.79
CA ASN A 97 -7.08 13.32 12.20
C ASN A 97 -7.26 11.82 12.56
N ALA A 98 -6.66 10.92 11.76
CA ALA A 98 -6.62 9.49 12.04
C ALA A 98 -5.24 9.09 12.56
N ILE A 99 -5.21 8.05 13.40
CA ILE A 99 -3.96 7.41 13.80
C ILE A 99 -3.47 6.59 12.60
N PHE A 100 -2.26 6.86 12.13
CA PHE A 100 -1.65 6.05 11.06
C PHE A 100 -0.94 4.82 11.65
N CYS A 101 -1.26 3.67 11.10
CA CYS A 101 -0.60 2.40 11.36
C CYS A 101 -0.08 1.84 10.04
N GLY A 102 1.22 1.79 9.85
CA GLY A 102 1.82 1.34 8.59
C GLY A 102 3.32 1.12 8.69
N LEU A 103 3.93 0.80 7.57
CA LEU A 103 5.36 0.56 7.47
C LEU A 103 6.14 1.86 7.22
N ASP A 104 7.35 1.94 7.78
CA ASP A 104 8.36 2.91 7.36
C ASP A 104 8.97 2.43 6.02
N ASN A 105 8.30 2.79 4.93
CA ASN A 105 8.64 2.36 3.59
C ASN A 105 10.03 2.85 3.16
N TYR A 106 10.40 4.07 3.55
CA TYR A 106 11.70 4.63 3.22
C TYR A 106 12.81 3.86 3.93
N ARG A 107 12.74 3.76 5.24
CA ARG A 107 13.78 3.10 6.03
C ARG A 107 13.94 1.62 5.67
N SER A 108 12.82 0.93 5.48
CA SER A 108 12.82 -0.50 5.13
C SER A 108 13.48 -0.75 3.77
N MET A 109 13.15 0.06 2.76
CA MET A 109 13.75 -0.05 1.43
C MET A 109 15.24 0.33 1.45
N TYR A 110 15.59 1.42 2.15
CA TYR A 110 17.00 1.82 2.27
C TYR A 110 17.84 0.71 2.88
N GLN A 111 17.39 0.12 4.00
CA GLN A 111 18.09 -0.98 4.66
C GLN A 111 18.22 -2.22 3.77
N LEU A 112 17.19 -2.55 3.00
CA LEU A 112 17.22 -3.67 2.06
C LEU A 112 18.27 -3.46 0.98
N VAL A 113 18.28 -2.28 0.34
CA VAL A 113 19.24 -1.96 -0.73
C VAL A 113 20.66 -1.86 -0.18
N ASP A 114 20.84 -1.24 0.97
CA ASP A 114 22.11 -1.17 1.67
C ASP A 114 22.67 -2.58 1.96
N HIS A 115 21.84 -3.48 2.45
CA HIS A 115 22.20 -4.88 2.68
C HIS A 115 22.65 -5.59 1.40
N MET A 116 21.91 -5.42 0.30
CA MET A 116 22.29 -6.01 -1.00
C MET A 116 23.65 -5.51 -1.46
N ILE A 117 23.94 -4.23 -1.28
CA ILE A 117 25.21 -3.62 -1.70
C ILE A 117 26.36 -4.03 -0.77
N THR A 118 26.15 -3.94 0.54
CA THR A 118 27.24 -4.11 1.53
C THR A 118 27.55 -5.56 1.85
N ILE A 119 26.55 -6.42 1.88
CA ILE A 119 26.71 -7.84 2.27
C ILE A 119 26.85 -8.74 1.04
N HIS A 120 26.09 -8.44 -0.03
CA HIS A 120 26.08 -9.28 -1.23
C HIS A 120 26.88 -8.70 -2.41
N ASP A 121 27.53 -7.54 -2.22
CA ASP A 121 28.32 -6.84 -3.25
C ASP A 121 27.56 -6.58 -4.57
N CYS A 122 26.23 -6.45 -4.48
CA CYS A 122 25.41 -6.14 -5.66
C CYS A 122 25.71 -4.74 -6.18
N ARG A 123 25.97 -4.62 -7.50
CA ARG A 123 26.29 -3.34 -8.14
C ARG A 123 25.30 -2.96 -9.25
N ASN A 124 24.57 -3.93 -9.74
CA ASN A 124 23.56 -3.78 -10.78
C ASN A 124 22.20 -4.17 -10.22
N LEU A 125 21.46 -3.20 -9.72
CA LEU A 125 20.15 -3.42 -9.14
C LEU A 125 19.05 -2.96 -10.11
N ASN A 126 17.97 -3.73 -10.19
CA ASN A 126 16.76 -3.33 -10.87
C ASN A 126 15.72 -2.90 -9.85
N TYR A 127 14.93 -1.88 -10.17
CA TYR A 127 13.82 -1.43 -9.37
C TYR A 127 12.50 -1.67 -10.12
N LEU A 128 11.64 -2.50 -9.56
CA LEU A 128 10.26 -2.64 -9.99
C LEU A 128 9.34 -2.03 -8.93
N GLY A 129 8.88 -0.84 -9.20
CA GLY A 129 7.97 -0.10 -8.33
C GLY A 129 6.51 -0.26 -8.71
N GLY A 130 5.66 0.20 -7.80
CA GLY A 130 4.23 0.43 -8.04
C GLY A 130 3.97 1.67 -8.91
N PRO A 131 2.70 2.13 -9.03
CA PRO A 131 2.37 3.36 -9.72
C PRO A 131 3.19 4.55 -9.20
N GLU A 132 3.63 5.42 -10.09
CA GLU A 132 4.54 6.53 -9.74
C GLU A 132 3.93 7.51 -8.75
N ASP A 133 2.62 7.72 -8.81
CA ASP A 133 1.84 8.60 -7.96
C ASP A 133 1.45 7.98 -6.60
N HIS A 134 1.78 6.71 -6.38
CA HIS A 134 1.48 6.03 -5.12
C HIS A 134 2.50 6.42 -4.04
N LYS A 135 2.03 7.03 -2.95
CA LYS A 135 2.88 7.59 -1.89
C LYS A 135 3.95 6.61 -1.38
N GLU A 136 3.54 5.39 -1.04
CA GLU A 136 4.48 4.38 -0.55
C GLU A 136 5.51 3.98 -1.61
N ASN A 137 5.12 3.95 -2.90
CA ASN A 137 6.07 3.71 -3.97
C ASN A 137 7.08 4.86 -4.09
N MET A 138 6.63 6.10 -3.95
CA MET A 138 7.50 7.28 -3.97
C MET A 138 8.53 7.21 -2.83
N GLU A 139 8.11 6.85 -1.62
CA GLU A 139 8.99 6.70 -0.46
C GLU A 139 10.03 5.60 -0.70
N ARG A 140 9.61 4.43 -1.19
CA ARG A 140 10.51 3.30 -1.53
C ARG A 140 11.48 3.67 -2.65
N PHE A 141 10.99 4.34 -3.70
CA PHE A 141 11.83 4.76 -4.81
C PHE A 141 12.86 5.81 -4.40
N SER A 142 12.46 6.80 -3.58
CA SER A 142 13.39 7.77 -3.02
C SER A 142 14.48 7.07 -2.22
N ALA A 143 14.13 6.15 -1.33
CA ALA A 143 15.09 5.39 -0.54
C ALA A 143 16.06 4.56 -1.39
N PHE A 144 15.56 3.91 -2.45
CA PHE A 144 16.39 3.19 -3.41
C PHE A 144 17.41 4.13 -4.08
N CYS A 145 16.97 5.29 -4.55
CA CYS A 145 17.81 6.27 -5.19
C CYS A 145 18.87 6.83 -4.23
N ASP A 146 18.48 7.18 -3.01
CA ASP A 146 19.38 7.75 -2.02
C ASP A 146 20.43 6.73 -1.59
N CYS A 147 20.05 5.49 -1.36
CA CYS A 147 20.98 4.42 -1.01
C CYS A 147 22.01 4.17 -2.13
N LEU A 148 21.58 4.08 -3.39
CA LEU A 148 22.52 3.97 -4.51
C LEU A 148 23.51 5.13 -4.55
N LYS A 149 23.03 6.35 -4.36
CA LYS A 149 23.85 7.56 -4.35
C LYS A 149 24.88 7.53 -3.21
N ASP A 150 24.48 7.15 -2.01
CA ASP A 150 25.36 7.06 -0.84
C ASP A 150 26.47 6.04 -1.03
N HIS A 151 26.21 4.98 -1.79
CA HIS A 151 27.19 3.98 -2.20
C HIS A 151 27.95 4.33 -3.50
N GLY A 152 27.76 5.53 -4.06
CA GLY A 152 28.44 5.97 -5.28
C GLY A 152 27.98 5.23 -6.55
N LEU A 153 26.84 4.56 -6.51
CA LEU A 153 26.25 3.87 -7.64
C LEU A 153 25.33 4.81 -8.42
N ARG A 154 25.25 4.61 -9.75
CA ARG A 154 24.42 5.45 -10.62
C ARG A 154 23.09 4.77 -10.90
N ILE A 155 22.01 5.54 -10.78
CA ILE A 155 20.69 5.11 -11.23
C ILE A 155 20.70 5.04 -12.76
N GLN A 156 20.32 3.90 -13.29
CA GLN A 156 20.15 3.70 -14.73
C GLN A 156 18.67 3.64 -15.05
N ASN A 157 18.13 4.64 -15.76
CA ASN A 157 16.68 4.73 -16.05
C ASN A 157 16.10 3.44 -16.65
N LYS A 158 16.85 2.76 -17.50
CA LYS A 158 16.41 1.48 -18.09
C LYS A 158 16.27 0.33 -17.08
N ARG A 159 16.79 0.49 -15.85
CA ARG A 159 16.67 -0.49 -14.76
C ARG A 159 15.54 -0.18 -13.81
N VAL A 160 14.81 0.93 -14.03
CA VAL A 160 13.69 1.38 -13.22
C VAL A 160 12.41 1.22 -14.01
N LEU A 161 11.48 0.41 -13.50
CA LEU A 161 10.16 0.26 -14.08
C LEU A 161 9.09 0.47 -13.00
N HIS A 162 8.01 1.11 -13.39
CA HIS A 162 6.82 1.30 -12.55
C HIS A 162 5.65 0.56 -13.19
N LYS A 163 4.98 -0.28 -12.41
CA LYS A 163 3.84 -1.09 -12.85
C LYS A 163 2.77 -1.07 -11.75
N ARG A 164 1.60 -1.61 -12.03
CA ARG A 164 0.59 -1.85 -10.98
C ARG A 164 1.02 -3.03 -10.10
N TYR A 165 0.51 -3.06 -8.86
CA TYR A 165 0.77 -4.16 -7.90
C TYR A 165 -0.01 -5.44 -8.28
N ARG A 166 0.28 -5.99 -9.46
CA ARG A 166 -0.36 -7.22 -9.95
C ARG A 166 0.70 -8.25 -10.32
N ARG A 167 0.41 -9.51 -10.05
CA ARG A 167 1.33 -10.63 -10.32
C ARG A 167 1.85 -10.64 -11.75
N ASN A 168 0.98 -10.42 -12.73
CA ASN A 168 1.34 -10.42 -14.15
C ASN A 168 2.32 -9.28 -14.51
N ASN A 169 2.27 -8.17 -13.81
CA ASN A 169 3.17 -7.03 -14.08
C ASN A 169 4.65 -7.34 -13.76
N GLY A 170 4.94 -8.33 -12.93
CA GLY A 170 6.31 -8.82 -12.74
C GLY A 170 6.85 -9.52 -14.00
N ILE A 171 6.01 -10.30 -14.69
CA ILE A 171 6.36 -10.94 -15.96
C ILE A 171 6.53 -9.89 -17.06
N ASP A 172 5.63 -8.91 -17.12
CA ASP A 172 5.71 -7.82 -18.10
C ASP A 172 7.00 -7.01 -17.91
N ALA A 173 7.34 -6.67 -16.66
CA ALA A 173 8.57 -5.95 -16.35
C ALA A 173 9.84 -6.75 -16.74
N TYR A 174 9.86 -8.05 -16.49
CA TYR A 174 10.96 -8.90 -16.90
C TYR A 174 11.15 -8.92 -18.42
N ASN A 175 10.06 -9.04 -19.18
CA ASN A 175 10.10 -9.02 -20.64
C ASN A 175 10.55 -7.66 -21.16
N GLU A 176 10.08 -6.56 -20.58
CA GLU A 176 10.49 -5.20 -20.94
C GLU A 176 11.98 -4.97 -20.69
N TRP A 177 12.53 -5.39 -19.55
CA TRP A 177 13.97 -5.32 -19.31
C TRP A 177 14.77 -6.12 -20.32
N LYS A 178 14.27 -7.29 -20.74
CA LYS A 178 14.91 -8.12 -21.77
C LYS A 178 14.92 -7.40 -23.12
N GLU A 179 13.83 -6.77 -23.51
CA GLU A 179 13.73 -5.98 -24.76
C GLU A 179 14.64 -4.75 -24.72
N LEU A 180 14.79 -4.11 -23.57
CA LEU A 180 15.69 -2.97 -23.34
C LEU A 180 17.18 -3.39 -23.28
N GLY A 181 17.47 -4.67 -23.45
CA GLY A 181 18.84 -5.19 -23.36
C GLY A 181 19.46 -5.01 -21.97
N VAL A 182 18.64 -4.97 -20.92
CA VAL A 182 19.11 -4.94 -19.54
C VAL A 182 19.59 -6.34 -19.17
N ASN A 183 20.90 -6.48 -18.90
CA ASN A 183 21.43 -7.71 -18.38
C ASN A 183 20.80 -8.05 -17.03
N MET A 184 20.78 -9.35 -16.69
CA MET A 184 20.33 -9.77 -15.35
C MET A 184 20.94 -8.88 -14.29
N ALA A 185 20.12 -8.44 -13.37
CA ALA A 185 20.58 -7.70 -12.21
C ALA A 185 21.31 -8.67 -11.27
N ASP A 186 22.14 -8.12 -10.40
CA ASP A 186 22.71 -8.89 -9.29
C ASP A 186 21.60 -9.11 -8.23
N ALA A 187 20.64 -8.15 -8.21
CA ALA A 187 19.42 -8.21 -7.40
C ALA A 187 18.34 -7.29 -7.98
#